data_f8d64d87caee58c05f2e000f2d5a7fc5
#
_entry.id   f8d64d87caee58c05f2e000f2d5a7fc5
#
_cell.length_a   1.000
_cell.length_b   1.000
_cell.length_c   1.000
_cell.angle_alpha   90.00
_cell.angle_beta   90.00
_cell.angle_gamma   90.00
#
_symmetry.space_group_name_H-M   'P 1'
#
loop_
_entity.id
_entity.type
_entity.pdbx_description
1 polymer ?
#
loop_
_entity_poly.entity_id
_entity_poly.type
_entity_poly.pdbx_seq_one_letter_code
_entity_poly.pdbx_strand_id
1 'polypeptide(L)'
;MTEKEKFYNTIADLESGRVRVAEKINGEWVVNSWVKETILSGFRLGKLTDMTQGQFSFFDKDTIPTRTFTAENGVRIVPGGSSVRTGAYLAPSVIMMPPAYVNIGAYVDEGTMIDSHALVGSCAQVGKHVHLSAASQLGGVLEPVGALPVIIEDNVFIGGNCGIY
;
A
#
# COMPACT_ATOMS: atom_id res chain seq x y z
N MET A 1 22.17 -11.13 -9.55
CA MET A 1 20.92 -10.99 -8.79
C MET A 1 19.80 -11.65 -9.57
N THR A 2 19.16 -12.64 -9.02
CA THR A 2 18.01 -13.33 -9.62
C THR A 2 16.76 -12.43 -9.60
N GLU A 3 15.76 -12.76 -10.43
CA GLU A 3 14.49 -12.03 -10.44
C GLU A 3 13.81 -12.06 -9.06
N LYS A 4 13.89 -13.19 -8.36
CA LYS A 4 13.35 -13.36 -7.02
C LYS A 4 14.08 -12.49 -5.97
N GLU A 5 15.39 -12.40 -6.02
CA GLU A 5 16.18 -11.51 -5.15
C GLU A 5 15.85 -10.04 -5.43
N LYS A 6 15.75 -9.65 -6.70
CA LYS A 6 15.34 -8.30 -7.08
C LYS A 6 13.96 -7.97 -6.50
N PHE A 7 13.00 -8.88 -6.62
CA PHE A 7 11.66 -8.71 -6.07
C PHE A 7 11.70 -8.44 -4.56
N TYR A 8 12.32 -9.32 -3.76
CA TYR A 8 12.34 -9.14 -2.31
C TYR A 8 13.10 -7.91 -1.85
N ASN A 9 14.19 -7.54 -2.53
CA ASN A 9 14.89 -6.29 -2.24
C ASN A 9 14.01 -5.07 -2.51
N THR A 10 13.30 -5.06 -3.63
CA THR A 10 12.36 -3.98 -3.96
C THR A 10 11.21 -3.89 -2.95
N ILE A 11 10.67 -5.04 -2.51
CA ILE A 11 9.64 -5.06 -1.46
C ILE A 11 10.17 -4.44 -0.16
N ALA A 12 11.38 -4.80 0.27
CA ALA A 12 11.99 -4.22 1.46
C ALA A 12 12.22 -2.70 1.33
N ASP A 13 12.60 -2.24 0.14
CA ASP A 13 12.78 -0.81 -0.15
C ASP A 13 11.44 -0.06 -0.14
N LEU A 14 10.40 -0.64 -0.72
CA LEU A 14 9.02 -0.11 -0.66
C LEU A 14 8.54 -0.01 0.80
N GLU A 15 8.66 -1.08 1.58
CA GLU A 15 8.18 -1.16 2.97
C GLU A 15 8.92 -0.21 3.92
N SER A 16 10.13 0.18 3.58
CA SER A 16 10.92 1.18 4.32
C SER A 16 10.73 2.62 3.82
N GLY A 17 9.97 2.82 2.74
CA GLY A 17 9.77 4.13 2.13
C GLY A 17 10.97 4.65 1.32
N ARG A 18 12.04 3.85 1.15
CA ARG A 18 13.22 4.24 0.35
C ARG A 18 12.93 4.33 -1.14
N VAL A 19 11.98 3.53 -1.61
CA VAL A 19 11.51 3.49 -3.00
C VAL A 19 10.01 3.73 -3.02
N ARG A 20 9.53 4.44 -4.01
CA ARG A 20 8.11 4.70 -4.25
C ARG A 20 7.72 4.31 -5.67
N VAL A 21 6.46 3.96 -5.88
CA VAL A 21 5.92 3.71 -7.23
C VAL A 21 5.84 5.00 -8.05
N ALA A 22 5.60 6.13 -7.40
CA ALA A 22 5.71 7.45 -8.02
C ALA A 22 6.28 8.45 -7.02
N GLU A 23 7.06 9.39 -7.52
CA GLU A 23 7.70 10.42 -6.73
C GLU A 23 7.67 11.77 -7.43
N LYS A 24 7.80 12.86 -6.68
CA LYS A 24 7.77 14.22 -7.22
C LYS A 24 9.19 14.67 -7.58
N ILE A 25 9.44 14.89 -8.87
CA ILE A 25 10.72 15.35 -9.40
C ILE A 25 10.50 16.71 -10.04
N ASN A 26 11.20 17.73 -9.57
CA ASN A 26 11.05 19.12 -10.05
C ASN A 26 9.62 19.63 -10.05
N GLY A 27 8.82 19.20 -9.08
CA GLY A 27 7.42 19.62 -8.91
C GLY A 27 6.39 18.78 -9.67
N GLU A 28 6.82 17.84 -10.52
CA GLU A 28 5.93 16.95 -11.28
C GLU A 28 6.00 15.51 -10.78
N TRP A 29 4.87 14.82 -10.80
CA TRP A 29 4.79 13.41 -10.43
C TRP A 29 5.29 12.53 -11.57
N VAL A 30 6.25 11.67 -11.27
CA VAL A 30 6.88 10.73 -12.20
C VAL A 30 6.69 9.31 -11.69
N VAL A 31 6.22 8.42 -12.56
CA VAL A 31 6.05 7.01 -12.23
C VAL A 31 7.35 6.22 -12.41
N ASN A 32 7.68 5.41 -11.40
CA ASN A 32 8.77 4.45 -11.44
C ASN A 32 8.25 3.11 -12.02
N SER A 33 8.10 3.03 -13.33
CA SER A 33 7.51 1.86 -14.02
C SER A 33 8.21 0.54 -13.65
N TRP A 34 9.53 0.58 -13.46
CA TRP A 34 10.32 -0.58 -13.06
C TRP A 34 9.89 -1.18 -11.70
N VAL A 35 9.35 -0.35 -10.79
CA VAL A 35 8.81 -0.81 -9.51
C VAL A 35 7.55 -1.63 -9.74
N LYS A 36 6.62 -1.13 -10.57
CA LYS A 36 5.40 -1.87 -10.92
C LYS A 36 5.71 -3.18 -11.64
N GLU A 37 6.65 -3.16 -12.59
CA GLU A 37 7.13 -4.38 -13.27
C GLU A 37 7.67 -5.40 -12.26
N THR A 38 8.43 -4.94 -11.27
CA THR A 38 8.96 -5.81 -10.21
C THR A 38 7.84 -6.36 -9.33
N ILE A 39 6.83 -5.55 -8.97
CA ILE A 39 5.65 -6.02 -8.24
C ILE A 39 4.93 -7.12 -9.04
N LEU A 40 4.69 -6.90 -10.34
CA LEU A 40 4.07 -7.89 -11.22
C LEU A 40 4.87 -9.20 -11.30
N SER A 41 6.20 -9.13 -11.24
CA SER A 41 7.03 -10.34 -11.18
C SER A 41 6.74 -11.17 -9.94
N GLY A 42 6.46 -10.55 -8.81
CA GLY A 42 6.08 -11.24 -7.57
C GLY A 42 4.83 -12.09 -7.72
N PHE A 43 3.82 -11.61 -8.44
CA PHE A 43 2.62 -12.40 -8.74
C PHE A 43 2.92 -13.63 -9.61
N ARG A 44 3.85 -13.50 -10.57
CA ARG A 44 4.27 -14.63 -11.42
C ARG A 44 5.14 -15.65 -10.67
N LEU A 45 6.06 -15.16 -9.85
CA LEU A 45 7.01 -15.99 -9.09
C LEU A 45 6.35 -16.74 -7.94
N GLY A 46 5.28 -16.17 -7.37
CA GLY A 46 4.60 -16.71 -6.21
C GLY A 46 3.75 -17.94 -6.52
N LYS A 47 3.67 -18.83 -5.55
CA LYS A 47 2.79 -20.01 -5.57
C LYS A 47 1.62 -19.78 -4.62
N LEU A 48 0.46 -20.29 -5.01
CA LEU A 48 -0.71 -20.30 -4.13
C LEU A 48 -0.39 -21.12 -2.88
N THR A 49 -0.54 -20.51 -1.72
CA THR A 49 -0.20 -21.11 -0.43
C THR A 49 -1.31 -20.87 0.58
N ASP A 50 -1.46 -21.79 1.52
CA ASP A 50 -2.42 -21.67 2.62
C ASP A 50 -1.87 -20.69 3.66
N MET A 51 -2.65 -19.66 3.96
CA MET A 51 -2.39 -18.63 4.96
C MET A 51 -3.52 -18.57 6.01
N THR A 52 -4.25 -19.66 6.17
CA THR A 52 -5.40 -19.79 7.08
C THR A 52 -5.03 -19.40 8.51
N GLN A 53 -5.88 -18.61 9.15
CA GLN A 53 -5.72 -18.14 10.52
C GLN A 53 -6.96 -18.49 11.34
N GLY A 54 -6.83 -19.45 12.25
CA GLY A 54 -7.95 -19.93 13.03
C GLY A 54 -9.05 -20.53 12.10
N GLN A 55 -10.24 -19.97 12.16
CA GLN A 55 -11.37 -20.40 11.32
C GLN A 55 -11.51 -19.61 10.00
N PHE A 56 -10.64 -18.62 9.77
CA PHE A 56 -10.66 -17.82 8.54
C PHE A 56 -9.70 -18.41 7.51
N SER A 57 -10.24 -18.84 6.38
CA SER A 57 -9.47 -19.46 5.30
C SER A 57 -8.95 -18.41 4.34
N PHE A 58 -7.61 -18.38 4.16
CA PHE A 58 -6.95 -17.50 3.22
C PHE A 58 -5.96 -18.28 2.35
N PHE A 59 -5.95 -17.98 1.05
CA PHE A 59 -5.04 -18.58 0.07
C PHE A 59 -4.55 -17.48 -0.86
N ASP A 60 -3.24 -17.22 -0.88
CA ASP A 60 -2.65 -16.20 -1.75
C ASP A 60 -1.21 -16.60 -2.14
N LYS A 61 -0.59 -15.78 -2.95
CA LYS A 61 0.79 -15.95 -3.37
C LYS A 61 1.74 -15.83 -2.17
N ASP A 62 2.61 -16.81 -1.99
CA ASP A 62 3.63 -16.84 -0.93
C ASP A 62 4.60 -15.65 -0.98
N THR A 63 4.73 -15.02 -2.13
CA THR A 63 5.57 -13.83 -2.33
C THR A 63 4.95 -12.53 -1.83
N ILE A 64 3.64 -12.45 -1.65
CA ILE A 64 2.91 -11.20 -1.36
C ILE A 64 1.90 -11.34 -0.21
N PRO A 65 2.32 -11.83 0.96
CA PRO A 65 1.46 -11.95 2.14
C PRO A 65 1.03 -10.57 2.67
N THR A 66 0.24 -10.55 3.72
CA THR A 66 0.03 -9.34 4.51
C THR A 66 1.24 -9.03 5.38
N ARG A 67 1.46 -7.74 5.65
CA ARG A 67 2.53 -7.27 6.57
C ARG A 67 2.14 -7.50 8.02
N THR A 68 3.16 -7.77 8.83
CA THR A 68 3.08 -7.73 10.28
C THR A 68 3.69 -6.43 10.79
N PHE A 69 3.02 -5.79 11.74
CA PHE A 69 3.48 -4.56 12.40
C PHE A 69 3.77 -4.82 13.87
N THR A 70 4.72 -4.05 14.40
CA THR A 70 5.02 -3.97 15.84
C THR A 70 4.81 -2.53 16.32
N ALA A 71 4.76 -2.32 17.63
CA ALA A 71 4.65 -0.96 18.18
C ALA A 71 5.80 -0.04 17.75
N GLU A 72 6.97 -0.60 17.45
CA GLU A 72 8.16 0.14 16.99
C GLU A 72 7.97 0.78 15.62
N ASN A 73 7.05 0.27 14.80
CA ASN A 73 6.73 0.89 13.51
C ASN A 73 6.01 2.24 13.66
N GLY A 74 5.53 2.58 14.86
CA GLY A 74 4.86 3.84 15.14
C GLY A 74 3.52 4.03 14.44
N VAL A 75 2.97 2.98 13.84
CA VAL A 75 1.67 2.98 13.18
C VAL A 75 0.60 2.51 14.15
N ARG A 76 -0.49 3.26 14.29
CA ARG A 76 -1.62 2.87 15.13
C ARG A 76 -2.65 2.11 14.30
N ILE A 77 -2.67 0.79 14.44
CA ILE A 77 -3.68 -0.07 13.80
C ILE A 77 -4.69 -0.48 14.86
N VAL A 78 -5.92 0.04 14.74
CA VAL A 78 -7.00 -0.25 15.69
C VAL A 78 -7.52 -1.68 15.44
N PRO A 79 -7.73 -2.50 16.50
CA PRO A 79 -8.24 -3.87 16.32
C PRO A 79 -9.58 -3.90 15.58
N GLY A 80 -9.75 -4.84 14.66
CA GLY A 80 -11.01 -4.99 13.93
C GLY A 80 -10.89 -5.42 12.46
N GLY A 81 -9.80 -6.06 12.06
CA GLY A 81 -9.69 -6.75 10.78
C GLY A 81 -9.12 -5.94 9.63
N SER A 82 -8.42 -4.83 9.91
CA SER A 82 -7.64 -4.14 8.87
C SER A 82 -6.46 -4.98 8.41
N SER A 83 -6.06 -4.83 7.14
CA SER A 83 -4.87 -5.49 6.61
C SER A 83 -4.07 -4.58 5.67
N VAL A 84 -2.76 -4.77 5.71
CA VAL A 84 -1.79 -4.09 4.84
C VAL A 84 -1.02 -5.15 4.09
N ARG A 85 -1.00 -5.07 2.78
CA ARG A 85 -0.27 -6.04 1.95
C ARG A 85 1.22 -5.71 1.94
N THR A 86 2.06 -6.74 1.80
CA THR A 86 3.50 -6.58 1.61
C THR A 86 3.81 -5.58 0.48
N GLY A 87 4.91 -4.85 0.60
CA GLY A 87 5.28 -3.81 -0.38
C GLY A 87 4.48 -2.50 -0.26
N ALA A 88 3.62 -2.35 0.76
CA ALA A 88 3.01 -1.08 1.10
C ALA A 88 3.79 -0.38 2.22
N TYR A 89 3.89 0.94 2.18
CA TYR A 89 4.51 1.76 3.23
C TYR A 89 3.45 2.54 4.00
N LEU A 90 3.51 2.44 5.31
CA LEU A 90 2.80 3.33 6.24
C LEU A 90 3.85 4.03 7.10
N ALA A 91 3.89 5.35 7.05
CA ALA A 91 4.79 6.15 7.87
C ALA A 91 4.43 6.06 9.37
N PRO A 92 5.39 6.28 10.28
CA PRO A 92 5.07 6.49 11.68
C PRO A 92 3.99 7.57 11.85
N SER A 93 3.14 7.44 12.88
CA SER A 93 1.98 8.30 13.14
C SER A 93 0.75 8.11 12.24
N VAL A 94 0.81 7.26 11.23
CA VAL A 94 -0.40 6.85 10.48
C VAL A 94 -1.36 6.12 11.42
N ILE A 95 -2.66 6.45 11.28
CA ILE A 95 -3.74 5.80 12.04
C ILE A 95 -4.61 5.02 11.05
N MET A 96 -4.90 3.76 11.36
CA MET A 96 -5.75 2.90 10.55
C MET A 96 -6.93 2.39 11.38
N MET A 97 -8.12 2.86 11.03
CA MET A 97 -9.39 2.46 11.64
C MET A 97 -9.94 1.21 10.95
N PRO A 98 -10.59 0.30 11.70
CA PRO A 98 -11.03 -0.98 11.14
C PRO A 98 -12.42 -0.94 10.48
N PRO A 99 -12.68 -1.89 9.56
CA PRO A 99 -11.68 -2.57 8.74
C PRO A 99 -11.27 -1.66 7.60
N ALA A 100 -9.98 -1.62 7.29
CA ALA A 100 -9.47 -0.90 6.13
C ALA A 100 -8.42 -1.75 5.42
N TYR A 101 -8.16 -1.45 4.14
CA TYR A 101 -7.22 -2.23 3.34
C TYR A 101 -6.24 -1.33 2.59
N VAL A 102 -4.95 -1.66 2.70
CA VAL A 102 -3.87 -1.00 1.97
C VAL A 102 -3.16 -2.02 1.10
N ASN A 103 -3.15 -1.79 -0.21
CA ASN A 103 -2.61 -2.73 -1.18
C ASN A 103 -1.13 -2.47 -1.48
N ILE A 104 -0.50 -3.44 -2.15
CA ILE A 104 0.92 -3.43 -2.53
C ILE A 104 1.30 -2.17 -3.33
N GLY A 105 2.48 -1.65 -3.09
CA GLY A 105 3.00 -0.44 -3.77
C GLY A 105 2.40 0.87 -3.27
N ALA A 106 1.39 0.83 -2.40
CA ALA A 106 0.84 2.03 -1.78
C ALA A 106 1.85 2.68 -0.84
N TYR A 107 1.82 4.01 -0.79
CA TYR A 107 2.62 4.82 0.12
C TYR A 107 1.70 5.76 0.88
N VAL A 108 1.73 5.71 2.19
CA VAL A 108 0.92 6.57 3.07
C VAL A 108 1.84 7.31 4.02
N ASP A 109 1.86 8.62 3.92
CA ASP A 109 2.79 9.47 4.67
C ASP A 109 2.27 9.83 6.07
N GLU A 110 3.14 10.46 6.86
CA GLU A 110 2.95 10.73 8.28
C GLU A 110 1.69 11.54 8.60
N GLY A 111 1.10 11.28 9.76
CA GLY A 111 -0.07 12.00 10.26
C GLY A 111 -1.38 11.70 9.52
N THR A 112 -1.36 10.80 8.54
CA THR A 112 -2.53 10.43 7.76
C THR A 112 -3.43 9.45 8.52
N MET A 113 -4.74 9.65 8.41
CA MET A 113 -5.76 8.72 8.90
C MET A 113 -6.41 7.98 7.74
N ILE A 114 -6.45 6.65 7.84
CA ILE A 114 -7.21 5.75 6.98
C ILE A 114 -8.41 5.27 7.79
N ASP A 115 -9.59 5.83 7.54
CA ASP A 115 -10.78 5.56 8.32
C ASP A 115 -11.44 4.21 7.95
N SER A 116 -12.49 3.84 8.69
CA SER A 116 -13.16 2.53 8.57
C SER A 116 -13.70 2.31 7.15
N HIS A 117 -13.48 1.09 6.64
CA HIS A 117 -13.86 0.67 5.28
C HIS A 117 -13.14 1.42 4.15
N ALA A 118 -12.14 2.25 4.44
CA ALA A 118 -11.37 2.91 3.40
C ALA A 118 -10.46 1.93 2.66
N LEU A 119 -10.26 2.20 1.37
CA LEU A 119 -9.34 1.49 0.49
C LEU A 119 -8.20 2.41 0.07
N VAL A 120 -6.98 1.97 0.27
CA VAL A 120 -5.80 2.52 -0.41
C VAL A 120 -5.38 1.49 -1.46
N GLY A 121 -5.76 1.72 -2.71
CA GLY A 121 -5.52 0.82 -3.82
C GLY A 121 -4.04 0.65 -4.15
N SER A 122 -3.74 -0.37 -4.96
CA SER A 122 -2.35 -0.66 -5.34
C SER A 122 -1.67 0.57 -5.96
N CYS A 123 -0.45 0.82 -5.51
CA CYS A 123 0.40 1.91 -5.99
C CYS A 123 -0.07 3.33 -5.65
N ALA A 124 -1.20 3.53 -4.99
CA ALA A 124 -1.67 4.87 -4.60
C ALA A 124 -0.66 5.58 -3.70
N GLN A 125 -0.46 6.87 -3.91
CA GLN A 125 0.48 7.71 -3.17
C GLN A 125 -0.28 8.73 -2.37
N VAL A 126 -0.20 8.66 -1.04
CA VAL A 126 -0.93 9.53 -0.12
C VAL A 126 0.07 10.36 0.67
N GLY A 127 -0.10 11.68 0.62
CA GLY A 127 0.73 12.65 1.30
C GLY A 127 0.51 12.69 2.81
N LYS A 128 1.07 13.73 3.43
CA LYS A 128 1.05 13.95 4.88
C LYS A 128 -0.28 14.56 5.32
N HIS A 129 -0.67 14.22 6.56
CA HIS A 129 -1.85 14.82 7.21
C HIS A 129 -3.12 14.76 6.37
N VAL A 130 -3.29 13.66 5.63
CA VAL A 130 -4.49 13.37 4.84
C VAL A 130 -5.51 12.67 5.72
N HIS A 131 -6.79 12.97 5.50
CA HIS A 131 -7.87 12.19 6.07
C HIS A 131 -8.64 11.47 4.96
N LEU A 132 -8.50 10.17 4.90
CA LEU A 132 -9.34 9.30 4.09
C LEU A 132 -10.54 8.91 4.94
N SER A 133 -11.67 9.59 4.77
CA SER A 133 -12.87 9.34 5.58
C SER A 133 -13.48 7.96 5.32
N ALA A 134 -14.43 7.59 6.15
CA ALA A 134 -15.05 6.26 6.12
C ALA A 134 -15.55 5.88 4.71
N ALA A 135 -15.21 4.66 4.29
CA ALA A 135 -15.53 4.10 2.99
C ALA A 135 -15.05 4.92 1.77
N SER A 136 -14.07 5.82 1.97
CA SER A 136 -13.41 6.44 0.82
C SER A 136 -12.52 5.45 0.09
N GLN A 137 -12.39 5.59 -1.22
CA GLN A 137 -11.70 4.62 -2.05
C GLN A 137 -10.69 5.31 -2.98
N LEU A 138 -9.42 4.94 -2.84
CA LEU A 138 -8.39 5.28 -3.80
C LEU A 138 -8.17 4.08 -4.71
N GLY A 139 -8.43 4.25 -6.01
CA GLY A 139 -8.31 3.19 -6.99
C GLY A 139 -6.89 2.68 -7.13
N GLY A 140 -6.75 1.39 -7.44
CA GLY A 140 -5.45 0.79 -7.71
C GLY A 140 -5.05 0.95 -9.17
N VAL A 141 -3.81 1.36 -9.44
CA VAL A 141 -3.25 1.51 -10.80
C VAL A 141 -1.90 0.78 -10.88
N LEU A 142 -1.96 -0.55 -10.84
CA LEU A 142 -0.76 -1.38 -11.04
C LEU A 142 -0.43 -1.52 -12.53
N GLU A 143 -1.45 -1.67 -13.36
CA GLU A 143 -1.35 -1.76 -14.82
C GLU A 143 -2.22 -0.69 -15.48
N PRO A 144 -1.76 -0.13 -16.62
CA PRO A 144 -0.45 -0.33 -17.24
C PRO A 144 0.69 0.28 -16.40
N VAL A 145 1.88 -0.33 -16.45
CA VAL A 145 3.02 0.05 -15.58
C VAL A 145 3.48 1.49 -15.74
N GLY A 146 3.28 2.09 -16.92
CA GLY A 146 3.60 3.49 -17.19
C GLY A 146 2.53 4.49 -16.75
N ALA A 147 1.34 4.04 -16.32
CA ALA A 147 0.30 4.94 -15.87
C ALA A 147 0.62 5.53 -14.49
N LEU A 148 0.35 6.82 -14.31
CA LEU A 148 0.46 7.46 -13.02
C LEU A 148 -0.57 6.86 -12.04
N PRO A 149 -0.18 6.48 -10.82
CA PRO A 149 -1.14 6.01 -9.83
C PRO A 149 -2.00 7.16 -9.29
N VAL A 150 -3.01 6.84 -8.49
CA VAL A 150 -3.77 7.84 -7.74
C VAL A 150 -2.82 8.57 -6.78
N ILE A 151 -2.84 9.90 -6.85
CA ILE A 151 -2.03 10.79 -6.01
C ILE A 151 -2.96 11.63 -5.14
N ILE A 152 -2.74 11.62 -3.84
CA ILE A 152 -3.36 12.51 -2.87
C ILE A 152 -2.24 13.32 -2.24
N GLU A 153 -2.25 14.63 -2.45
CA GLU A 153 -1.25 15.55 -1.92
C GLU A 153 -1.43 15.77 -0.40
N ASP A 154 -0.51 16.51 0.21
CA ASP A 154 -0.54 16.80 1.65
C ASP A 154 -1.79 17.61 2.05
N ASN A 155 -2.26 17.39 3.28
CA ASN A 155 -3.36 18.12 3.91
C ASN A 155 -4.72 17.99 3.18
N VAL A 156 -4.91 16.94 2.39
CA VAL A 156 -6.17 16.69 1.69
C VAL A 156 -7.16 15.98 2.62
N PHE A 157 -8.42 16.38 2.54
CA PHE A 157 -9.55 15.71 3.16
C PHE A 157 -10.42 15.06 2.09
N ILE A 158 -10.58 13.74 2.14
CA ILE A 158 -11.48 12.99 1.27
C ILE A 158 -12.75 12.66 2.06
N GLY A 159 -13.90 13.11 1.57
CA GLY A 159 -15.18 12.84 2.21
C GLY A 159 -15.57 11.36 2.22
N GLY A 160 -16.46 10.98 3.12
CA GLY A 160 -16.96 9.61 3.22
C GLY A 160 -17.63 9.14 1.92
N ASN A 161 -17.45 7.87 1.56
CA ASN A 161 -17.96 7.24 0.33
C ASN A 161 -17.48 7.89 -0.99
N CYS A 162 -16.46 8.74 -0.96
CA CYS A 162 -15.87 9.30 -2.17
C CYS A 162 -14.90 8.33 -2.82
N GLY A 163 -14.86 8.27 -4.15
CA GLY A 163 -13.91 7.51 -4.93
C GLY A 163 -12.99 8.41 -5.76
N ILE A 164 -11.71 8.10 -5.79
CA ILE A 164 -10.68 8.71 -6.64
C ILE A 164 -10.06 7.58 -7.47
N TYR A 165 -10.17 7.69 -8.82
CA TYR A 165 -9.75 6.62 -9.75
C TYR A 165 -8.90 7.15 -10.89
#